data_7241ad2f0ee099166251189b002936df
#
_entry.id   7241ad2f0ee099166251189b002936df
#
_cell.length_a   1.000
_cell.length_b   1.000
_cell.length_c   1.000
_cell.angle_alpha   90.00
_cell.angle_beta   90.00
_cell.angle_gamma   90.00
#
_symmetry.space_group_name_H-M   'P 1'
#
loop_
_entity.id
_entity.type
_entity.pdbx_description
1 polymer ?
#
loop_
_entity_poly.entity_id
_entity_poly.type
_entity_poly.pdbx_seq_one_letter_code
_entity_poly.pdbx_strand_id
1 'polypeptide(L)'
;HFPDNVQGDFLINNTIGFLGMKQHQLTDDGTGYKSKHRQDLIVSSDRNFRPVDMEFAPDGSLFLIDWHNILIGHMQHNARDPLRDHTHGRVYRVTYPSRPLVTPAKVYGASIDQLLDNLKLPEYRTRYRVRRELRGRKASEILPKITAWLAKLNKNEADYEHHVLEALWVTWGLNKVDQKLLNQLLQ
;
A
#
# COMPACT_ATOMS: atom_id res chain seq x y z
N HIS A 1 -7.14 -9.54 2.15
CA HIS A 1 -6.97 -10.77 2.93
C HIS A 1 -7.46 -10.62 4.38
N PHE A 2 -7.15 -9.50 5.04
CA PHE A 2 -7.61 -9.23 6.41
C PHE A 2 -9.14 -8.97 6.47
N PRO A 3 -9.78 -9.10 7.67
CA PRO A 3 -11.22 -8.92 7.84
C PRO A 3 -11.74 -7.56 7.35
N ASP A 4 -13.01 -7.50 6.94
CA ASP A 4 -13.59 -6.27 6.39
C ASP A 4 -13.72 -5.15 7.42
N ASN A 5 -13.95 -5.50 8.69
CA ASN A 5 -14.06 -4.52 9.78
C ASN A 5 -12.76 -3.83 10.19
N VAL A 6 -11.62 -4.24 9.61
CA VAL A 6 -10.30 -3.60 9.81
C VAL A 6 -9.73 -2.97 8.53
N GLN A 7 -10.50 -3.01 7.42
CA GLN A 7 -10.08 -2.31 6.22
C GLN A 7 -10.04 -0.80 6.48
N GLY A 8 -8.97 -0.14 6.00
CA GLY A 8 -8.75 1.28 6.27
C GLY A 8 -8.14 1.61 7.64
N ASP A 9 -7.90 0.61 8.49
CA ASP A 9 -7.18 0.83 9.75
C ASP A 9 -5.72 1.25 9.48
N PHE A 10 -5.19 2.05 10.39
CA PHE A 10 -3.82 2.52 10.37
C PHE A 10 -2.93 1.65 11.25
N LEU A 11 -1.83 1.14 10.70
CA LEU A 11 -0.87 0.31 11.40
C LEU A 11 0.39 1.12 11.74
N ILE A 12 0.88 0.98 12.97
CA ILE A 12 2.04 1.71 13.46
C ILE A 12 3.04 0.71 14.06
N ASN A 13 4.22 0.63 13.46
CA ASN A 13 5.34 -0.05 14.07
C ASN A 13 5.87 0.76 15.26
N ASN A 14 6.20 0.08 16.35
CA ASN A 14 6.82 0.71 17.51
C ASN A 14 8.05 -0.08 17.94
N THR A 15 9.19 0.60 17.97
CA THR A 15 10.50 0.02 18.30
C THR A 15 11.03 0.43 19.66
N ILE A 16 10.41 1.43 20.31
CA ILE A 16 10.86 2.01 21.58
C ILE A 16 9.71 1.99 22.59
N GLY A 17 9.94 1.41 23.77
CA GLY A 17 8.96 1.34 24.85
C GLY A 17 7.87 0.28 24.65
N PHE A 18 7.39 0.08 23.46
CA PHE A 18 6.48 -1.00 23.07
C PHE A 18 7.09 -1.76 21.91
N LEU A 19 7.18 -3.07 22.02
CA LEU A 19 7.80 -3.93 21.02
C LEU A 19 6.71 -4.61 20.20
N GLY A 20 6.26 -3.97 19.13
CA GLY A 20 5.14 -4.49 18.40
C GLY A 20 4.57 -3.56 17.34
N MET A 21 3.38 -3.90 16.91
CA MET A 21 2.59 -3.15 15.93
C MET A 21 1.22 -2.82 16.52
N LYS A 22 0.88 -1.54 16.56
CA LYS A 22 -0.43 -1.04 16.97
C LYS A 22 -1.34 -0.88 15.76
N GLN A 23 -2.63 -1.15 15.96
CA GLN A 23 -3.69 -0.96 14.99
C GLN A 23 -4.68 0.09 15.50
N HIS A 24 -4.96 1.08 14.66
CA HIS A 24 -5.85 2.18 14.96
C HIS A 24 -6.94 2.31 13.90
N GLN A 25 -8.17 2.45 14.33
CA GLN A 25 -9.27 2.86 13.47
C GLN A 25 -9.12 4.34 13.16
N LEU A 26 -9.20 4.72 11.87
CA LEU A 26 -9.28 6.11 11.44
C LEU A 26 -10.71 6.47 11.10
N THR A 27 -11.09 7.71 11.40
CA THR A 27 -12.35 8.33 10.98
C THR A 27 -12.06 9.75 10.51
N ASP A 28 -12.80 10.23 9.52
CA ASP A 28 -12.69 11.60 9.03
C ASP A 28 -13.05 12.60 10.13
N ASP A 29 -12.30 13.72 10.21
CA ASP A 29 -12.53 14.81 11.14
C ASP A 29 -12.16 16.16 10.51
N GLY A 30 -13.08 16.73 9.80
CA GLY A 30 -12.88 17.97 9.04
C GLY A 30 -11.82 17.80 7.95
N THR A 31 -10.70 18.52 8.03
CA THR A 31 -9.58 18.42 7.09
C THR A 31 -8.53 17.39 7.48
N GLY A 32 -8.79 16.59 8.49
CA GLY A 32 -7.88 15.57 9.01
C GLY A 32 -8.59 14.31 9.45
N TYR A 33 -7.96 13.58 10.37
CA TYR A 33 -8.45 12.29 10.85
C TYR A 33 -8.42 12.22 12.37
N LYS A 34 -9.42 11.57 12.96
CA LYS A 34 -9.35 11.05 14.34
C LYS A 34 -8.85 9.62 14.31
N SER A 35 -8.04 9.26 15.29
CA SER A 35 -7.58 7.89 15.47
C SER A 35 -8.04 7.33 16.81
N LYS A 36 -8.51 6.07 16.80
CA LYS A 36 -8.87 5.34 18.00
C LYS A 36 -8.10 4.01 18.01
N HIS A 37 -7.36 3.76 19.09
CA HIS A 37 -6.68 2.46 19.26
C HIS A 37 -7.69 1.32 19.21
N ARG A 38 -7.43 0.33 18.36
CA ARG A 38 -8.28 -0.85 18.20
C ARG A 38 -7.69 -2.03 18.97
N GLN A 39 -6.42 -2.33 18.71
CA GLN A 39 -5.69 -3.42 19.35
C GLN A 39 -4.19 -3.30 19.11
N ASP A 40 -3.43 -4.05 19.88
CA ASP A 40 -2.03 -4.33 19.58
C ASP A 40 -1.99 -5.57 18.69
N LEU A 41 -1.79 -5.36 17.36
CA LEU A 41 -1.85 -6.44 16.38
C LEU A 41 -0.74 -7.46 16.57
N ILE A 42 0.45 -6.99 16.92
CA ILE A 42 1.61 -7.82 17.23
C ILE A 42 2.26 -7.27 18.51
N VAL A 43 2.57 -8.17 19.43
CA VAL A 43 3.31 -7.86 20.66
C VAL A 43 4.40 -8.90 20.84
N SER A 44 5.61 -8.47 21.21
CA SER A 44 6.72 -9.37 21.51
C SER A 44 7.29 -9.10 22.89
N SER A 45 7.63 -10.16 23.61
CA SER A 45 8.44 -10.12 24.83
C SER A 45 9.95 -10.16 24.55
N ASP A 46 10.35 -10.44 23.31
CA ASP A 46 11.75 -10.46 22.89
C ASP A 46 12.29 -9.03 22.82
N ARG A 47 13.27 -8.71 23.64
CA ARG A 47 13.89 -7.39 23.71
C ARG A 47 14.62 -6.98 22.41
N ASN A 48 14.94 -7.95 21.54
CA ASN A 48 15.53 -7.68 20.23
C ASN A 48 14.51 -7.34 19.17
N PHE A 49 13.21 -7.57 19.42
CA PHE A 49 12.16 -7.30 18.43
C PHE A 49 12.03 -5.79 18.18
N ARG A 50 12.32 -5.36 16.96
CA ARG A 50 12.29 -3.96 16.51
C ARG A 50 11.63 -3.86 15.14
N PRO A 51 10.29 -3.85 15.08
CA PRO A 51 9.60 -3.70 13.79
C PRO A 51 9.85 -2.30 13.22
N VAL A 52 10.52 -2.23 12.08
CA VAL A 52 10.97 -0.97 11.46
C VAL A 52 10.25 -0.65 10.17
N ASP A 53 9.76 -1.66 9.47
CA ASP A 53 9.04 -1.47 8.21
C ASP A 53 7.99 -2.55 8.01
N MET A 54 6.96 -2.26 7.20
CA MET A 54 5.90 -3.19 6.87
C MET A 54 5.35 -2.92 5.46
N GLU A 55 4.94 -3.99 4.79
CA GLU A 55 4.41 -3.90 3.43
C GLU A 55 3.37 -4.97 3.17
N PHE A 56 2.25 -4.61 2.53
CA PHE A 56 1.28 -5.58 2.04
C PHE A 56 1.76 -6.24 0.75
N ALA A 57 1.79 -7.56 0.77
CA ALA A 57 2.11 -8.37 -0.41
C ALA A 57 0.93 -8.42 -1.40
N PRO A 58 1.20 -8.80 -2.67
CA PRO A 58 0.16 -8.94 -3.68
C PRO A 58 -0.97 -9.92 -3.34
N ASP A 59 -0.70 -10.86 -2.45
CA ASP A 59 -1.66 -11.85 -1.96
C ASP A 59 -2.45 -11.37 -0.73
N GLY A 60 -2.25 -10.11 -0.31
CA GLY A 60 -2.91 -9.49 0.81
C GLY A 60 -2.33 -9.85 2.18
N SER A 61 -1.28 -10.67 2.26
CA SER A 61 -0.55 -10.87 3.51
C SER A 61 0.29 -9.63 3.87
N LEU A 62 0.59 -9.45 5.15
CA LEU A 62 1.43 -8.35 5.63
C LEU A 62 2.83 -8.87 5.96
N PHE A 63 3.85 -8.31 5.35
CA PHE A 63 5.24 -8.54 5.72
C PHE A 63 5.70 -7.45 6.69
N LEU A 64 6.46 -7.89 7.70
CA LEU A 64 7.02 -7.05 8.74
C LEU A 64 8.52 -7.30 8.81
N ILE A 65 9.30 -6.24 8.74
CA ILE A 65 10.75 -6.29 8.90
C ILE A 65 11.10 -5.95 10.34
N ASP A 66 11.85 -6.84 10.98
CA ASP A 66 12.36 -6.70 12.32
C ASP A 66 13.88 -6.51 12.27
N TRP A 67 14.35 -5.37 12.74
CA TRP A 67 15.77 -5.05 12.81
C TRP A 67 16.54 -5.99 13.74
N HIS A 68 15.88 -6.62 14.70
CA HIS A 68 16.46 -7.57 15.65
C HIS A 68 17.65 -7.00 16.42
N ASN A 69 17.42 -5.96 17.21
CA ASN A 69 18.49 -5.31 17.94
C ASN A 69 18.04 -4.85 19.32
N ILE A 70 18.79 -5.21 20.36
CA ILE A 70 18.49 -4.81 21.75
C ILE A 70 18.74 -3.33 21.98
N LEU A 71 19.71 -2.74 21.27
CA LEU A 71 20.10 -1.36 21.40
C LEU A 71 19.37 -0.49 20.40
N ILE A 72 18.75 0.57 20.88
CA ILE A 72 18.09 1.59 20.07
C ILE A 72 18.79 2.90 20.34
N GLY A 73 19.13 3.63 19.28
CA GLY A 73 19.74 4.95 19.40
C GLY A 73 20.38 5.41 18.11
N HIS A 74 20.97 6.58 18.18
CA HIS A 74 21.69 7.13 17.04
C HIS A 74 22.88 6.26 16.66
N MET A 75 23.08 6.03 15.37
CA MET A 75 24.15 5.21 14.81
C MET A 75 25.53 5.59 15.37
N GLN A 76 25.81 6.87 15.48
CA GLN A 76 27.09 7.40 15.97
C GLN A 76 27.42 7.00 17.42
N HIS A 77 26.42 6.74 18.25
CA HIS A 77 26.64 6.35 19.64
C HIS A 77 26.72 4.84 19.82
N ASN A 78 25.94 4.10 19.04
CA ASN A 78 25.72 2.66 19.27
C ASN A 78 26.26 1.76 18.16
N ALA A 79 26.79 2.30 17.06
CA ALA A 79 27.21 1.49 15.90
C ALA A 79 28.27 0.45 16.25
N ARG A 80 29.15 0.73 17.23
CA ARG A 80 30.26 -0.15 17.66
C ARG A 80 29.99 -0.89 18.97
N ASP A 81 28.80 -0.76 19.52
CA ASP A 81 28.47 -1.43 20.77
C ASP A 81 28.48 -2.95 20.57
N PRO A 82 29.24 -3.71 21.41
CA PRO A 82 29.37 -5.16 21.28
C PRO A 82 28.06 -5.92 21.54
N LEU A 83 27.07 -5.28 22.19
CA LEU A 83 25.74 -5.88 22.39
C LEU A 83 24.82 -5.75 21.17
N ARG A 84 25.24 -4.97 20.17
CA ARG A 84 24.48 -4.83 18.92
C ARG A 84 24.66 -6.09 18.08
N ASP A 85 23.54 -6.67 17.63
CA ASP A 85 23.56 -7.72 16.65
C ASP A 85 23.81 -7.12 15.25
N HIS A 86 24.88 -7.55 14.60
CA HIS A 86 25.28 -7.10 13.27
C HIS A 86 25.02 -8.14 12.17
N THR A 87 24.49 -9.31 12.54
CA THR A 87 24.42 -10.48 11.66
C THR A 87 23.01 -10.98 11.42
N HIS A 88 22.04 -10.59 12.26
CA HIS A 88 20.68 -11.08 12.19
C HIS A 88 19.69 -9.95 11.92
N GLY A 89 18.65 -10.31 11.24
CA GLY A 89 17.40 -9.59 11.05
C GLY A 89 16.31 -10.62 10.82
N ARG A 90 15.05 -10.22 10.96
CA ARG A 90 13.91 -11.12 10.78
C ARG A 90 12.89 -10.49 9.85
N VAL A 91 12.26 -11.34 9.04
CA VAL A 91 11.09 -10.96 8.24
C VAL A 91 9.95 -11.88 8.64
N TYR A 92 8.88 -11.27 9.11
CA TYR A 92 7.65 -11.99 9.46
C TYR A 92 6.62 -11.83 8.36
N ARG A 93 5.81 -12.85 8.17
CA ARG A 93 4.62 -12.81 7.34
C ARG A 93 3.39 -13.02 8.20
N VAL A 94 2.51 -12.04 8.21
CA VAL A 94 1.26 -12.06 8.97
C VAL A 94 0.12 -12.38 8.02
N THR A 95 -0.69 -13.36 8.37
CA THR A 95 -1.87 -13.79 7.62
C THR A 95 -3.08 -13.90 8.53
N TYR A 96 -4.28 -13.86 7.96
CA TYR A 96 -5.52 -14.12 8.67
C TYR A 96 -6.05 -15.51 8.29
N PRO A 97 -5.99 -16.51 9.22
CA PRO A 97 -6.25 -17.92 8.87
C PRO A 97 -7.67 -18.20 8.38
N SER A 98 -8.65 -17.40 8.80
CA SER A 98 -10.07 -17.61 8.48
C SER A 98 -10.48 -17.11 7.08
N ARG A 99 -9.55 -16.57 6.30
CA ARG A 99 -9.78 -16.10 4.93
C ARG A 99 -8.64 -16.54 4.02
N PRO A 100 -8.92 -17.01 2.80
CA PRO A 100 -7.86 -17.35 1.85
C PRO A 100 -7.06 -16.11 1.44
N LEU A 101 -5.82 -16.33 1.03
CA LEU A 101 -5.02 -15.29 0.40
C LEU A 101 -5.65 -14.85 -0.91
N VAL A 102 -5.47 -13.58 -1.25
CA VAL A 102 -5.92 -13.02 -2.54
C VAL A 102 -5.05 -13.56 -3.67
N THR A 103 -5.65 -13.93 -4.79
CA THR A 103 -4.89 -14.25 -6.00
C THR A 103 -4.25 -12.97 -6.54
N PRO A 104 -2.92 -12.91 -6.66
CA PRO A 104 -2.24 -11.73 -7.17
C PRO A 104 -2.68 -11.35 -8.58
N ALA A 105 -3.00 -10.08 -8.80
CA ALA A 105 -3.32 -9.59 -10.13
C ALA A 105 -2.10 -9.70 -11.06
N LYS A 106 -2.34 -10.17 -12.29
CA LYS A 106 -1.29 -10.19 -13.31
C LYS A 106 -0.96 -8.76 -13.74
N VAL A 107 0.29 -8.34 -13.58
CA VAL A 107 0.79 -7.03 -13.99
C VAL A 107 1.80 -7.18 -15.11
N TYR A 108 2.92 -7.84 -14.85
CA TYR A 108 3.94 -8.08 -15.87
C TYR A 108 3.38 -8.94 -17.02
N GLY A 109 3.57 -8.49 -18.25
CA GLY A 109 3.07 -9.17 -19.46
C GLY A 109 1.54 -9.18 -19.63
N ALA A 110 0.80 -8.40 -18.82
CA ALA A 110 -0.63 -8.21 -19.04
C ALA A 110 -0.90 -7.29 -20.23
N SER A 111 -2.06 -7.44 -20.88
CA SER A 111 -2.51 -6.49 -21.91
C SER A 111 -2.81 -5.13 -21.30
N ILE A 112 -2.85 -4.07 -22.13
CA ILE A 112 -3.22 -2.71 -21.65
C ILE A 112 -4.62 -2.72 -21.06
N ASP A 113 -5.57 -3.40 -21.67
CA ASP A 113 -6.95 -3.50 -21.19
C ASP A 113 -7.01 -4.17 -19.80
N GLN A 114 -6.27 -5.28 -19.60
CA GLN A 114 -6.15 -5.92 -18.28
C GLN A 114 -5.49 -5.01 -17.23
N LEU A 115 -4.47 -4.25 -17.63
CA LEU A 115 -3.82 -3.29 -16.73
C LEU A 115 -4.79 -2.17 -16.31
N LEU A 116 -5.56 -1.63 -17.24
CA LEU A 116 -6.56 -0.60 -16.93
C LEU A 116 -7.65 -1.16 -16.00
N ASP A 117 -8.13 -2.38 -16.23
CA ASP A 117 -9.10 -3.01 -15.33
C ASP A 117 -8.52 -3.29 -13.94
N ASN A 118 -7.24 -3.63 -13.83
CA ASN A 118 -6.55 -3.79 -12.55
C ASN A 118 -6.45 -2.48 -11.74
N LEU A 119 -6.62 -1.29 -12.36
CA LEU A 119 -6.73 -0.02 -11.64
C LEU A 119 -8.00 0.10 -10.80
N LYS A 120 -9.00 -0.75 -11.03
CA LYS A 120 -10.23 -0.83 -10.22
C LYS A 120 -10.06 -1.66 -8.95
N LEU A 121 -8.96 -2.38 -8.80
CA LEU A 121 -8.73 -3.22 -7.63
C LEU A 121 -8.51 -2.37 -6.37
N PRO A 122 -8.99 -2.83 -5.21
CA PRO A 122 -8.88 -2.06 -3.96
C PRO A 122 -7.44 -1.90 -3.45
N GLU A 123 -6.54 -2.82 -3.81
CA GLU A 123 -5.16 -2.82 -3.29
C GLU A 123 -4.33 -1.72 -3.92
N TYR A 124 -3.99 -0.71 -3.15
CA TYR A 124 -3.16 0.41 -3.58
C TYR A 124 -1.85 -0.03 -4.25
N ARG A 125 -1.17 -1.03 -3.72
CA ARG A 125 0.10 -1.51 -4.27
C ARG A 125 -0.04 -2.17 -5.63
N THR A 126 -1.15 -2.83 -5.89
CA THR A 126 -1.47 -3.36 -7.22
C THR A 126 -1.65 -2.21 -8.20
N ARG A 127 -2.44 -1.18 -7.87
CA ARG A 127 -2.64 -0.01 -8.72
C ARG A 127 -1.32 0.73 -8.98
N TYR A 128 -0.48 0.90 -7.96
CA TYR A 128 0.86 1.49 -8.11
C TYR A 128 1.73 0.72 -9.12
N ARG A 129 1.79 -0.63 -9.01
CA ARG A 129 2.55 -1.46 -9.96
C ARG A 129 1.99 -1.40 -11.36
N VAL A 130 0.67 -1.35 -11.50
CA VAL A 130 -0.01 -1.18 -12.78
C VAL A 130 0.38 0.16 -13.45
N ARG A 131 0.33 1.26 -12.70
CA ARG A 131 0.77 2.57 -13.23
C ARG A 131 2.24 2.56 -13.66
N ARG A 132 3.11 1.89 -12.91
CA ARG A 132 4.52 1.73 -13.30
C ARG A 132 4.68 0.93 -14.58
N GLU A 133 3.95 -0.16 -14.74
CA GLU A 133 3.97 -1.00 -15.95
C GLU A 133 3.47 -0.20 -17.17
N LEU A 134 2.36 0.52 -17.03
CA LEU A 134 1.82 1.37 -18.09
C LEU A 134 2.80 2.49 -18.48
N ARG A 135 3.46 3.12 -17.51
CA ARG A 135 4.46 4.18 -17.78
C ARG A 135 5.61 3.69 -18.66
N GLY A 136 5.95 2.42 -18.60
CA GLY A 136 7.00 1.80 -19.41
C GLY A 136 6.59 1.49 -20.85
N ARG A 137 5.32 1.73 -21.23
CA ARG A 137 4.79 1.41 -22.57
C ARG A 137 4.58 2.66 -23.41
N LYS A 138 4.30 2.49 -24.72
CA LYS A 138 4.10 3.62 -25.64
C LYS A 138 2.79 4.36 -25.36
N ALA A 139 2.87 5.66 -25.16
CA ALA A 139 1.70 6.51 -24.94
C ALA A 139 0.68 6.41 -26.07
N SER A 140 1.12 6.28 -27.33
CA SER A 140 0.24 6.11 -28.51
C SER A 140 -0.65 4.87 -28.48
N GLU A 141 -0.22 3.83 -27.74
CA GLU A 141 -1.00 2.61 -27.57
C GLU A 141 -1.96 2.71 -26.38
N ILE A 142 -1.56 3.46 -25.31
CA ILE A 142 -2.30 3.54 -24.06
C ILE A 142 -3.41 4.59 -24.11
N LEU A 143 -3.15 5.78 -24.65
CA LEU A 143 -4.12 6.89 -24.61
C LEU A 143 -5.47 6.55 -25.23
N PRO A 144 -5.56 5.92 -26.42
CA PRO A 144 -6.85 5.49 -26.97
C PRO A 144 -7.57 4.47 -26.09
N LYS A 145 -6.81 3.58 -25.41
CA LYS A 145 -7.35 2.59 -24.50
C LYS A 145 -7.91 3.20 -23.22
N ILE A 146 -7.23 4.21 -22.66
CA ILE A 146 -7.76 4.98 -21.53
C ILE A 146 -9.09 5.63 -21.88
N THR A 147 -9.19 6.29 -23.05
CA THR A 147 -10.43 6.91 -23.49
C THR A 147 -11.57 5.88 -23.60
N ALA A 148 -11.30 4.72 -24.21
CA ALA A 148 -12.29 3.65 -24.34
C ALA A 148 -12.65 3.04 -22.97
N TRP A 149 -11.70 2.93 -22.04
CA TRP A 149 -11.93 2.41 -20.69
C TRP A 149 -12.79 3.38 -19.88
N LEU A 150 -12.48 4.69 -19.88
CA LEU A 150 -13.26 5.73 -19.22
C LEU A 150 -14.72 5.76 -19.70
N ALA A 151 -14.94 5.58 -21.01
CA ALA A 151 -16.28 5.56 -21.59
C ALA A 151 -17.16 4.38 -21.08
N LYS A 152 -16.54 3.35 -20.54
CA LYS A 152 -17.22 2.18 -19.98
C LYS A 152 -17.47 2.27 -18.48
N LEU A 153 -16.91 3.25 -17.80
CA LEU A 153 -17.10 3.42 -16.36
C LEU A 153 -18.54 3.82 -16.06
N ASN A 154 -19.11 3.21 -15.04
CA ASN A 154 -20.43 3.57 -14.54
C ASN A 154 -20.31 4.76 -13.58
N LYS A 155 -20.88 5.89 -13.98
CA LYS A 155 -20.84 7.15 -13.20
C LYS A 155 -21.58 7.08 -11.86
N ASN A 156 -22.42 6.09 -11.67
CA ASN A 156 -23.18 5.91 -10.43
C ASN A 156 -22.46 5.01 -9.41
N GLU A 157 -21.31 4.45 -9.74
CA GLU A 157 -20.50 3.68 -8.80
C GLU A 157 -19.78 4.60 -7.84
N ALA A 158 -19.69 4.20 -6.57
CA ALA A 158 -19.03 4.97 -5.52
C ALA A 158 -17.56 5.30 -5.84
N ASP A 159 -16.88 4.38 -6.56
CA ASP A 159 -15.46 4.52 -6.92
C ASP A 159 -15.23 5.18 -8.28
N TYR A 160 -16.28 5.73 -8.93
CA TYR A 160 -16.17 6.32 -10.27
C TYR A 160 -15.09 7.41 -10.33
N GLU A 161 -15.14 8.38 -9.43
CA GLU A 161 -14.17 9.49 -9.39
C GLU A 161 -12.76 9.00 -9.13
N HIS A 162 -12.61 7.98 -8.26
CA HIS A 162 -11.32 7.35 -8.04
C HIS A 162 -10.77 6.70 -9.33
N HIS A 163 -11.61 6.02 -10.10
CA HIS A 163 -11.20 5.44 -11.38
C HIS A 163 -10.81 6.51 -12.41
N VAL A 164 -11.51 7.64 -12.45
CA VAL A 164 -11.13 8.80 -13.27
C VAL A 164 -9.78 9.37 -12.83
N LEU A 165 -9.53 9.44 -11.52
CA LEU A 165 -8.24 9.87 -10.96
C LEU A 165 -7.10 8.91 -11.34
N GLU A 166 -7.34 7.61 -11.33
CA GLU A 166 -6.35 6.61 -11.79
C GLU A 166 -5.98 6.83 -13.27
N ALA A 167 -6.96 7.13 -14.13
CA ALA A 167 -6.71 7.48 -15.53
C ALA A 167 -5.87 8.75 -15.67
N LEU A 168 -6.15 9.78 -14.87
CA LEU A 168 -5.34 11.01 -14.84
C LEU A 168 -3.89 10.70 -14.47
N TRP A 169 -3.66 9.89 -13.42
CA TRP A 169 -2.32 9.52 -13.01
C TRP A 169 -1.56 8.69 -14.05
N VAL A 170 -2.25 7.86 -14.83
CA VAL A 170 -1.63 7.14 -15.95
C VAL A 170 -1.19 8.12 -17.04
N THR A 171 -2.05 9.06 -17.45
CA THR A 171 -1.69 10.09 -18.46
C THR A 171 -0.55 10.98 -17.99
N TRP A 172 -0.54 11.32 -16.69
CA TRP A 172 0.56 12.05 -16.06
C TRP A 172 1.87 11.25 -16.12
N GLY A 173 1.83 9.97 -15.73
CA GLY A 173 2.99 9.09 -15.79
C GLY A 173 3.59 8.92 -17.20
N LEU A 174 2.79 9.12 -18.24
CA LEU A 174 3.19 9.11 -19.64
C LEU A 174 3.69 10.48 -20.15
N ASN A 175 3.77 11.51 -19.30
CA ASN A 175 4.03 12.91 -19.67
C ASN A 175 3.02 13.44 -20.71
N LYS A 176 1.77 13.00 -20.64
CA LYS A 176 0.65 13.37 -21.52
C LYS A 176 -0.59 13.66 -20.68
N VAL A 177 -0.46 14.63 -19.74
CA VAL A 177 -1.55 14.98 -18.82
C VAL A 177 -2.83 15.30 -19.59
N ASP A 178 -3.93 14.62 -19.26
CA ASP A 178 -5.25 14.91 -19.80
C ASP A 178 -5.87 16.08 -19.02
N GLN A 179 -5.88 17.26 -19.65
CA GLN A 179 -6.39 18.49 -19.04
C GLN A 179 -7.90 18.43 -18.76
N LYS A 180 -8.66 17.63 -19.54
CA LYS A 180 -10.10 17.48 -19.31
C LYS A 180 -10.37 16.69 -18.03
N LEU A 181 -9.63 15.59 -17.84
CA LEU A 181 -9.72 14.80 -16.60
C LEU A 181 -9.28 15.63 -15.39
N LEU A 182 -8.19 16.40 -15.52
CA LEU A 182 -7.73 17.27 -14.44
C LEU A 182 -8.81 18.29 -14.07
N ASN A 183 -9.39 18.99 -15.03
CA ASN A 183 -10.43 19.98 -14.76
C ASN A 183 -11.70 19.36 -14.18
N GLN A 184 -12.07 18.14 -14.60
CA GLN A 184 -13.21 17.41 -14.05
C GLN A 184 -13.02 17.09 -12.57
N LEU A 185 -11.82 16.71 -12.16
CA LEU A 185 -11.52 16.28 -10.79
C LEU A 185 -11.26 17.45 -9.82
N LEU A 186 -11.10 18.67 -10.32
CA LEU A 186 -10.94 19.88 -9.52
C LEU A 186 -12.25 20.63 -9.23
N GLN A 187 -13.36 20.16 -9.76
CA GLN A 187 -14.71 20.72 -9.54
C GLN A 187 -15.38 20.02 -8.33
#